data_fb16b79f1725d2cc48659bd4fac503a3
#
_entry.id   fb16b79f1725d2cc48659bd4fac503a3
#
_cell.length_a   1.000
_cell.length_b   1.000
_cell.length_c   1.000
_cell.angle_alpha   90.00
_cell.angle_beta   90.00
_cell.angle_gamma   90.00
#
_symmetry.space_group_name_H-M   'P 1'
#
loop_
_entity.id
_entity.type
_entity.pdbx_description
1 polymer ?
#
loop_
_entity_poly.entity_id
_entity_poly.type
_entity_poly.pdbx_seq_one_letter_code
_entity_poly.pdbx_strand_id
1 'polypeptide(L)'
;MISRRALVIGAAVALLLSGSASAAARLAGADVRVVFESPVACTVELGVTIVDAAQVEHRLEIADGGRVDLIDVTGATPAGPPADIGRTRALTLRPEGASYTLRYHVQLPEARTGRCPLWIPTVAAGVTAAPVRVTTRLPKGARAAGTMPTFRWNGDEGTATIGHLPAFVRVPYAMPGEPAPWNIAAIMDTASIVTLVASTLAWALYRRRRATRIGEGGA
;
A
#
# COMPACT_ATOMS: atom_id res chain seq x y z
N MET A 1 -26.32 58.71 19.60
CA MET A 1 -24.89 58.79 19.22
C MET A 1 -24.28 57.39 19.28
N ILE A 2 -24.27 56.72 18.15
CA ILE A 2 -23.69 55.35 18.05
C ILE A 2 -22.19 55.50 17.80
N SER A 3 -21.41 55.01 18.74
CA SER A 3 -19.96 55.14 18.81
C SER A 3 -19.26 54.61 17.56
N ARG A 4 -18.51 55.44 16.85
CA ARG A 4 -17.65 55.11 15.68
C ARG A 4 -16.60 54.03 15.97
N ARG A 5 -16.39 53.66 17.22
CA ARG A 5 -15.42 52.63 17.64
C ARG A 5 -15.94 51.20 17.44
N ALA A 6 -17.26 50.95 17.41
CA ALA A 6 -17.82 49.64 17.17
C ALA A 6 -17.73 49.17 15.71
N LEU A 7 -17.65 50.11 14.77
CA LEU A 7 -17.60 49.80 13.32
C LEU A 7 -16.21 49.32 12.86
N VAL A 8 -15.14 49.76 13.54
CA VAL A 8 -13.77 49.40 13.17
C VAL A 8 -13.40 47.98 13.61
N ILE A 9 -13.97 47.52 14.72
CA ILE A 9 -13.71 46.15 15.23
C ILE A 9 -14.41 45.09 14.37
N GLY A 10 -15.60 45.39 13.83
CA GLY A 10 -16.32 44.47 12.95
C GLY A 10 -15.62 44.22 11.60
N ALA A 11 -14.94 45.25 11.04
CA ALA A 11 -14.21 45.09 9.77
C ALA A 11 -12.91 44.30 9.91
N ALA A 12 -12.22 44.40 11.06
CA ALA A 12 -10.99 43.66 11.31
C ALA A 12 -11.21 42.15 11.54
N VAL A 13 -12.35 41.78 12.12
CA VAL A 13 -12.71 40.35 12.34
C VAL A 13 -13.16 39.67 11.04
N ALA A 14 -13.81 40.42 10.12
CA ALA A 14 -14.21 39.86 8.81
C ALA A 14 -13.01 39.60 7.88
N LEU A 15 -11.91 40.35 8.02
CA LEU A 15 -10.68 40.15 7.22
C LEU A 15 -9.83 38.94 7.69
N LEU A 16 -10.00 38.49 8.94
CA LEU A 16 -9.28 37.34 9.47
C LEU A 16 -9.96 35.99 9.11
N LEU A 17 -11.21 36.00 8.62
CA LEU A 17 -11.96 34.80 8.23
C LEU A 17 -11.91 34.52 6.73
N SER A 18 -11.28 35.34 5.92
CA SER A 18 -10.98 35.05 4.52
C SER A 18 -9.69 34.22 4.40
N GLY A 19 -9.54 33.21 5.26
CA GLY A 19 -8.64 32.09 5.00
C GLY A 19 -9.09 31.47 3.68
N SER A 20 -8.33 31.72 2.61
CA SER A 20 -8.52 31.07 1.32
C SER A 20 -8.66 29.56 1.61
N ALA A 21 -9.85 29.03 1.42
CA ALA A 21 -10.05 27.59 1.37
C ALA A 21 -9.19 27.11 0.19
N SER A 22 -7.91 26.79 0.47
CA SER A 22 -7.04 26.15 -0.50
C SER A 22 -7.79 24.90 -0.93
N ALA A 23 -8.14 24.81 -2.20
CA ALA A 23 -8.77 23.64 -2.74
C ALA A 23 -7.88 22.47 -2.34
N ALA A 24 -8.45 21.49 -1.62
CA ALA A 24 -7.67 20.37 -1.15
C ALA A 24 -7.17 19.58 -2.35
N ALA A 25 -5.87 19.36 -2.40
CA ALA A 25 -5.23 18.55 -3.44
C ALA A 25 -5.96 17.24 -3.64
N ARG A 26 -6.14 16.81 -4.90
CA ARG A 26 -6.79 15.54 -5.24
C ARG A 26 -5.87 14.70 -6.10
N LEU A 27 -5.83 13.39 -5.80
CA LEU A 27 -5.12 12.42 -6.62
C LEU A 27 -5.93 12.15 -7.90
N ALA A 28 -5.33 12.38 -9.06
CA ALA A 28 -5.90 12.06 -10.37
C ALA A 28 -5.42 10.72 -10.91
N GLY A 29 -4.22 10.28 -10.53
CA GLY A 29 -3.64 8.98 -10.88
C GLY A 29 -2.27 8.80 -10.27
N ALA A 30 -1.78 7.56 -10.29
CA ALA A 30 -0.40 7.26 -9.94
C ALA A 30 0.12 6.05 -10.72
N ASP A 31 1.43 6.08 -11.03
CA ASP A 31 2.19 4.97 -11.57
C ASP A 31 3.30 4.61 -10.58
N VAL A 32 3.29 3.38 -10.11
CA VAL A 32 4.27 2.85 -9.16
C VAL A 32 5.10 1.77 -9.85
N ARG A 33 6.40 1.93 -9.85
CA ARG A 33 7.34 0.91 -10.32
C ARG A 33 8.26 0.51 -9.20
N VAL A 34 8.23 -0.77 -8.82
CA VAL A 34 9.09 -1.37 -7.79
C VAL A 34 10.02 -2.38 -8.44
N VAL A 35 11.32 -2.16 -8.33
CA VAL A 35 12.35 -3.08 -8.84
C VAL A 35 13.08 -3.68 -7.65
N PHE A 36 12.91 -4.97 -7.43
CA PHE A 36 13.65 -5.71 -6.40
C PHE A 36 15.02 -6.07 -6.94
N GLU A 37 16.06 -5.54 -6.31
CA GLU A 37 17.47 -5.82 -6.62
C GLU A 37 17.97 -7.04 -5.86
N SER A 38 17.44 -7.22 -4.64
CA SER A 38 17.70 -8.34 -3.76
C SER A 38 16.51 -8.56 -2.81
N PRO A 39 16.50 -9.64 -2.01
CA PRO A 39 15.47 -9.88 -1.00
C PRO A 39 15.34 -8.79 0.07
N VAL A 40 16.36 -7.95 0.23
CA VAL A 40 16.41 -6.86 1.24
C VAL A 40 16.50 -5.46 0.63
N ALA A 41 16.48 -5.32 -0.69
CA ALA A 41 16.62 -4.01 -1.33
C ALA A 41 15.73 -3.88 -2.56
N CYS A 42 15.09 -2.73 -2.70
CA CYS A 42 14.35 -2.37 -3.90
C CYS A 42 14.48 -0.88 -4.22
N THR A 43 14.38 -0.56 -5.50
CA THR A 43 14.23 0.82 -5.98
C THR A 43 12.79 1.06 -6.36
N VAL A 44 12.25 2.19 -5.95
CA VAL A 44 10.89 2.62 -6.24
C VAL A 44 10.92 3.89 -7.07
N GLU A 45 10.10 3.91 -8.10
CA GLU A 45 9.76 5.09 -8.88
C GLU A 45 8.24 5.30 -8.76
N LEU A 46 7.84 6.42 -8.18
CA LEU A 46 6.46 6.78 -7.91
C LEU A 46 6.11 8.04 -8.69
N GLY A 47 5.43 7.89 -9.81
CA GLY A 47 4.79 8.98 -10.56
C GLY A 47 3.42 9.30 -9.95
N VAL A 48 3.17 10.57 -9.67
CA VAL A 48 1.91 11.05 -9.08
C VAL A 48 1.33 12.14 -9.96
N THR A 49 0.05 12.03 -10.27
CA THR A 49 -0.72 13.09 -10.93
C THR A 49 -1.75 13.65 -9.96
N ILE A 50 -1.70 14.95 -9.72
CA ILE A 50 -2.56 15.68 -8.77
C ILE A 50 -3.25 16.85 -9.43
N VAL A 51 -4.35 17.28 -8.81
CA VAL A 51 -5.12 18.45 -9.23
C VAL A 51 -5.24 19.39 -8.02
N ASP A 52 -5.15 20.70 -8.30
CA ASP A 52 -5.42 21.79 -7.35
C ASP A 52 -4.46 21.82 -6.14
N ALA A 53 -3.16 21.54 -6.33
CA ALA A 53 -2.20 21.55 -5.25
C ALA A 53 -1.03 22.52 -5.47
N ALA A 54 -0.90 23.52 -4.61
CA ALA A 54 0.31 24.35 -4.52
C ALA A 54 1.42 23.64 -3.71
N GLN A 55 1.04 22.76 -2.80
CA GLN A 55 1.93 22.00 -1.93
C GLN A 55 1.30 20.69 -1.53
N VAL A 56 2.08 19.63 -1.48
CA VAL A 56 1.62 18.27 -1.12
C VAL A 56 2.57 17.66 -0.11
N GLU A 57 2.03 17.26 1.03
CA GLU A 57 2.75 16.47 2.01
C GLU A 57 2.64 14.99 1.64
N HIS A 58 3.76 14.30 1.65
CA HIS A 58 3.83 12.85 1.49
C HIS A 58 4.22 12.22 2.80
N ARG A 59 3.60 11.09 3.10
CA ARG A 59 3.92 10.28 4.28
C ARG A 59 4.35 8.89 3.86
N LEU A 60 5.39 8.39 4.51
CA LEU A 60 5.91 7.05 4.30
C LEU A 60 6.05 6.37 5.65
N GLU A 61 5.45 5.19 5.79
CA GLU A 61 5.58 4.37 6.98
C GLU A 61 6.82 3.48 6.85
N ILE A 62 7.81 3.68 7.71
CA ILE A 62 9.05 2.89 7.72
C ILE A 62 8.87 1.75 8.72
N ALA A 63 9.10 0.51 8.26
CA ALA A 63 9.16 -0.64 9.16
C ALA A 63 10.40 -0.53 10.07
N ASP A 64 10.29 -1.04 11.29
CA ASP A 64 11.41 -1.05 12.23
C ASP A 64 12.65 -1.71 11.61
N GLY A 65 13.79 -1.01 11.61
CA GLY A 65 15.03 -1.45 10.99
C GLY A 65 15.14 -1.24 9.47
N GLY A 66 14.07 -0.75 8.82
CA GLY A 66 14.11 -0.37 7.40
C GLY A 66 14.72 1.01 7.20
N ARG A 67 15.30 1.23 6.02
CA ARG A 67 15.86 2.51 5.61
C ARG A 67 15.32 2.92 4.24
N VAL A 68 15.03 4.20 4.07
CA VAL A 68 14.57 4.77 2.80
C VAL A 68 15.41 5.99 2.48
N ASP A 69 16.08 5.95 1.35
CA ASP A 69 16.93 7.02 0.85
C ASP A 69 16.29 7.61 -0.41
N LEU A 70 15.90 8.89 -0.34
CA LEU A 70 15.40 9.64 -1.50
C LEU A 70 16.55 9.87 -2.47
N ILE A 71 16.38 9.46 -3.73
CA ILE A 71 17.39 9.58 -4.78
C ILE A 71 17.14 10.87 -5.58
N ASP A 72 15.90 11.07 -6.05
CA ASP A 72 15.55 12.15 -6.95
C ASP A 72 14.07 12.54 -6.84
N VAL A 73 13.78 13.80 -7.16
CA VAL A 73 12.43 14.34 -7.32
C VAL A 73 12.39 15.12 -8.62
N THR A 74 11.55 14.68 -9.56
CA THR A 74 11.39 15.35 -10.87
C THR A 74 9.99 15.95 -10.98
N GLY A 75 9.89 17.20 -11.46
CA GLY A 75 8.61 17.91 -11.64
C GLY A 75 8.01 18.46 -10.34
N ALA A 76 8.76 18.47 -9.26
CA ALA A 76 8.44 19.13 -8.01
C ALA A 76 9.71 19.52 -7.25
N THR A 77 9.63 20.59 -6.45
CA THR A 77 10.72 21.03 -5.59
C THR A 77 10.42 20.69 -4.14
N PRO A 78 11.33 19.96 -3.40
CA PRO A 78 11.18 19.73 -1.98
C PRO A 78 11.15 21.07 -1.21
N ALA A 79 10.19 21.23 -0.30
CA ALA A 79 10.09 22.41 0.57
C ALA A 79 11.14 22.35 1.72
N GLY A 80 11.75 21.20 1.95
CA GLY A 80 12.78 20.93 2.94
C GLY A 80 13.20 19.47 2.91
N PRO A 81 14.19 19.09 3.71
CA PRO A 81 14.56 17.68 3.84
C PRO A 81 13.42 16.85 4.42
N PRO A 82 13.35 15.53 4.13
CA PRO A 82 12.41 14.64 4.78
C PRO A 82 12.56 14.68 6.30
N ALA A 83 11.44 14.79 7.03
CA ALA A 83 11.41 14.83 8.49
C ALA A 83 10.84 13.53 9.06
N ASP A 84 11.50 12.98 10.10
CA ASP A 84 11.02 11.79 10.79
C ASP A 84 10.03 12.19 11.90
N ILE A 85 8.83 11.62 11.87
CA ILE A 85 7.75 11.83 12.83
C ILE A 85 7.35 10.45 13.40
N GLY A 86 8.05 10.02 14.42
CA GLY A 86 7.89 8.66 14.97
C GLY A 86 8.28 7.58 13.95
N ARG A 87 7.33 6.72 13.57
CA ARG A 87 7.51 5.69 12.54
C ARG A 87 7.19 6.16 11.11
N THR A 88 6.82 7.43 10.97
CA THR A 88 6.44 8.00 9.69
C THR A 88 7.49 9.03 9.29
N ARG A 89 7.92 8.99 8.04
CA ARG A 89 8.72 10.03 7.43
C ARG A 89 7.82 10.92 6.59
N ALA A 90 7.92 12.23 6.74
CA ALA A 90 7.17 13.22 5.98
C ALA A 90 8.09 13.94 4.98
N LEU A 91 7.60 14.19 3.78
CA LEU A 91 8.24 14.97 2.73
C LEU A 91 7.21 15.92 2.13
N THR A 92 7.52 17.21 2.14
CA THR A 92 6.66 18.22 1.54
C THR A 92 7.23 18.65 0.20
N LEU A 93 6.40 18.58 -0.85
CA LEU A 93 6.74 18.95 -2.22
C LEU A 93 5.90 20.13 -2.68
N ARG A 94 6.50 20.96 -3.53
CA ARG A 94 5.84 21.98 -4.33
C ARG A 94 5.86 21.52 -5.78
N PRO A 95 4.73 21.00 -6.31
CA PRO A 95 4.65 20.60 -7.70
C PRO A 95 4.88 21.76 -8.65
N GLU A 96 5.60 21.53 -9.72
CA GLU A 96 5.84 22.50 -10.80
C GLU A 96 4.78 22.37 -11.91
N GLY A 97 3.99 21.30 -11.87
CA GLY A 97 2.91 20.98 -12.79
C GLY A 97 1.92 20.00 -12.21
N ALA A 98 1.07 19.41 -13.04
CA ALA A 98 0.08 18.43 -12.59
C ALA A 98 0.70 17.08 -12.20
N SER A 99 1.92 16.79 -12.63
CA SER A 99 2.56 15.49 -12.39
C SER A 99 4.00 15.66 -11.93
N TYR A 100 4.45 14.78 -11.05
CA TYR A 100 5.83 14.69 -10.58
C TYR A 100 6.18 13.23 -10.26
N THR A 101 7.48 12.96 -10.16
CA THR A 101 8.01 11.62 -9.88
C THR A 101 8.96 11.67 -8.69
N LEU A 102 8.81 10.70 -7.78
CA LEU A 102 9.69 10.42 -6.66
C LEU A 102 10.46 9.14 -6.97
N ARG A 103 11.79 9.19 -6.89
CA ARG A 103 12.65 8.00 -7.00
C ARG A 103 13.42 7.81 -5.71
N TYR A 104 13.36 6.62 -5.13
CA TYR A 104 14.00 6.31 -3.86
C TYR A 104 14.41 4.85 -3.75
N HIS A 105 15.38 4.60 -2.91
CA HIS A 105 15.86 3.27 -2.59
C HIS A 105 15.35 2.85 -1.22
N VAL A 106 14.95 1.60 -1.07
CA VAL A 106 14.44 1.01 0.16
C VAL A 106 15.31 -0.16 0.55
N GLN A 107 15.84 -0.12 1.78
CA GLN A 107 16.45 -1.26 2.45
C GLN A 107 15.41 -1.86 3.40
N LEU A 108 15.07 -3.13 3.19
CA LEU A 108 14.11 -3.87 3.98
C LEU A 108 14.83 -4.49 5.19
N PRO A 109 14.20 -4.52 6.38
CA PRO A 109 14.81 -5.09 7.57
C PRO A 109 14.94 -6.61 7.48
N GLU A 110 14.05 -7.27 6.74
CA GLU A 110 14.02 -8.72 6.58
C GLU A 110 13.82 -9.13 5.13
N ALA A 111 14.62 -10.12 4.69
CA ALA A 111 14.61 -10.64 3.33
C ALA A 111 13.26 -11.27 2.90
N ARG A 112 12.44 -11.73 3.84
CA ARG A 112 11.26 -12.54 3.53
C ARG A 112 9.95 -11.78 3.44
N THR A 113 9.89 -10.53 3.89
CA THR A 113 8.62 -9.80 3.93
C THR A 113 8.22 -9.27 2.56
N GLY A 114 9.19 -8.90 1.71
CA GLY A 114 8.95 -8.27 0.41
C GLY A 114 8.05 -7.02 0.50
N ARG A 115 7.99 -6.37 1.69
CA ARG A 115 7.13 -5.22 1.94
C ARG A 115 7.88 -3.94 1.62
N CYS A 116 7.57 -3.36 0.47
CA CYS A 116 8.13 -2.10 0.01
C CYS A 116 7.18 -0.93 0.36
N PRO A 117 7.57 0.00 1.26
CA PRO A 117 6.74 1.14 1.62
C PRO A 117 6.68 2.17 0.49
N LEU A 118 5.54 2.86 0.37
CA LEU A 118 5.32 3.89 -0.64
C LEU A 118 5.08 5.26 0.02
N TRP A 119 5.56 6.30 -0.62
CA TRP A 119 5.24 7.67 -0.26
C TRP A 119 3.80 8.00 -0.65
N ILE A 120 2.92 8.20 0.34
CA ILE A 120 1.51 8.50 0.13
C ILE A 120 1.28 10.00 0.18
N PRO A 121 0.79 10.64 -0.88
CA PRO A 121 0.40 12.05 -0.84
C PRO A 121 -0.82 12.22 0.08
N THR A 122 -0.75 13.20 0.97
CA THR A 122 -1.88 13.62 1.79
C THR A 122 -2.79 14.49 0.94
N VAL A 123 -3.82 13.87 0.38
CA VAL A 123 -4.78 14.49 -0.53
C VAL A 123 -6.20 14.25 -0.04
N ALA A 124 -7.13 15.12 -0.41
CA ALA A 124 -8.54 14.89 -0.12
C ALA A 124 -9.02 13.60 -0.81
N ALA A 125 -9.88 12.85 -0.13
CA ALA A 125 -10.55 11.72 -0.73
C ALA A 125 -11.36 12.20 -1.94
N GLY A 126 -10.97 11.76 -3.12
CA GLY A 126 -11.70 12.07 -4.35
C GLY A 126 -13.04 11.35 -4.39
N VAL A 127 -14.02 11.93 -5.07
CA VAL A 127 -15.34 11.30 -5.31
C VAL A 127 -15.20 10.08 -6.22
N THR A 128 -14.16 10.04 -7.05
CA THR A 128 -13.83 8.93 -7.96
C THR A 128 -12.50 8.31 -7.58
N ALA A 129 -12.43 6.99 -7.62
CA ALA A 129 -11.19 6.27 -7.43
C ALA A 129 -10.17 6.69 -8.51
N ALA A 130 -9.00 7.17 -8.09
CA ALA A 130 -7.91 7.48 -9.00
C ALA A 130 -7.28 6.16 -9.50
N PRO A 131 -7.06 5.99 -10.82
CA PRO A 131 -6.39 4.81 -11.33
C PRO A 131 -4.93 4.81 -10.86
N VAL A 132 -4.54 3.73 -10.20
CA VAL A 132 -3.16 3.50 -9.77
C VAL A 132 -2.66 2.24 -10.47
N ARG A 133 -1.64 2.39 -11.30
CA ARG A 133 -0.93 1.27 -11.90
C ARG A 133 0.28 0.94 -11.03
N VAL A 134 0.42 -0.33 -10.69
CA VAL A 134 1.58 -0.84 -9.97
C VAL A 134 2.29 -1.87 -10.82
N THR A 135 3.56 -1.64 -11.11
CA THR A 135 4.44 -2.57 -11.80
C THR A 135 5.55 -3.00 -10.86
N THR A 136 5.81 -4.28 -10.77
CA THR A 136 6.92 -4.81 -9.98
C THR A 136 7.80 -5.70 -10.84
N ARG A 137 9.11 -5.63 -10.62
CA ARG A 137 10.08 -6.49 -11.27
C ARG A 137 10.91 -7.22 -10.23
N LEU A 138 10.96 -8.54 -10.38
CA LEU A 138 11.76 -9.43 -9.53
C LEU A 138 13.11 -9.75 -10.16
N PRO A 139 14.08 -10.22 -9.38
CA PRO A 139 15.29 -10.83 -9.91
C PRO A 139 14.95 -12.00 -10.83
N LYS A 140 15.78 -12.18 -11.86
CA LYS A 140 15.54 -13.23 -12.86
C LYS A 140 15.40 -14.63 -12.24
N GLY A 141 14.30 -15.29 -12.60
CA GLY A 141 13.99 -16.65 -12.11
C GLY A 141 13.36 -16.69 -10.73
N ALA A 142 13.18 -15.58 -10.04
CA ALA A 142 12.45 -15.50 -8.78
C ALA A 142 10.97 -15.84 -8.97
N ARG A 143 10.35 -16.42 -7.92
CA ARG A 143 8.93 -16.79 -7.90
C ARG A 143 8.24 -16.07 -6.76
N ALA A 144 7.25 -15.23 -7.09
CA ALA A 144 6.44 -14.55 -6.11
C ALA A 144 5.31 -15.44 -5.57
N ALA A 145 4.90 -15.22 -4.32
CA ALA A 145 3.74 -15.86 -3.72
C ALA A 145 3.06 -14.92 -2.71
N GLY A 146 1.72 -14.89 -2.71
CA GLY A 146 0.95 -14.11 -1.71
C GLY A 146 1.17 -12.61 -1.78
N THR A 147 1.13 -12.04 -2.98
CA THR A 147 1.38 -10.63 -3.24
C THR A 147 0.20 -9.73 -2.88
N MET A 148 0.49 -8.48 -2.51
CA MET A 148 -0.50 -7.43 -2.26
C MET A 148 -0.01 -6.12 -2.89
N PRO A 149 -0.73 -5.55 -3.87
CA PRO A 149 -1.92 -6.08 -4.53
C PRO A 149 -1.68 -7.40 -5.28
N THR A 150 -2.75 -8.00 -5.77
CA THR A 150 -2.64 -9.19 -6.63
C THR A 150 -2.13 -8.78 -8.00
N PHE A 151 -1.00 -9.34 -8.42
CA PHE A 151 -0.37 -9.05 -9.71
C PHE A 151 -0.71 -10.08 -10.78
N ARG A 152 -0.81 -9.61 -12.01
CA ARG A 152 -0.73 -10.44 -13.20
C ARG A 152 0.74 -10.55 -13.59
N TRP A 153 1.28 -11.76 -13.60
CA TRP A 153 2.69 -12.01 -13.87
C TRP A 153 2.94 -12.35 -15.33
N ASN A 154 3.99 -11.75 -15.89
CA ASN A 154 4.58 -12.13 -17.17
C ASN A 154 6.09 -12.27 -16.97
N GLY A 155 6.56 -13.51 -16.80
CA GLY A 155 7.94 -13.78 -16.39
C GLY A 155 8.27 -13.20 -15.01
N ASP A 156 9.26 -12.31 -14.92
CA ASP A 156 9.73 -11.63 -13.74
C ASP A 156 9.01 -10.28 -13.47
N GLU A 157 8.09 -9.89 -14.35
CA GLU A 157 7.34 -8.65 -14.23
C GLU A 157 5.88 -8.91 -13.84
N GLY A 158 5.42 -8.23 -12.78
CA GLY A 158 4.05 -8.25 -12.30
C GLY A 158 3.37 -6.90 -12.50
N THR A 159 2.12 -6.88 -12.94
CA THR A 159 1.33 -5.66 -13.11
C THR A 159 0.00 -5.77 -12.38
N ALA A 160 -0.42 -4.67 -11.73
CA ALA A 160 -1.73 -4.54 -11.10
C ALA A 160 -2.31 -3.15 -11.36
N THR A 161 -3.63 -3.04 -11.41
CA THR A 161 -4.34 -1.76 -11.44
C THR A 161 -5.33 -1.74 -10.29
N ILE A 162 -5.27 -0.71 -9.46
CA ILE A 162 -6.08 -0.55 -8.25
C ILE A 162 -6.66 0.86 -8.19
N GLY A 163 -7.69 1.06 -7.39
CA GLY A 163 -8.41 2.34 -7.30
C GLY A 163 -7.86 3.32 -6.26
N HIS A 164 -6.75 3.00 -5.59
CA HIS A 164 -6.10 3.88 -4.60
C HIS A 164 -4.62 3.57 -4.50
N LEU A 165 -3.81 4.54 -4.08
CA LEU A 165 -2.40 4.33 -3.81
C LEU A 165 -2.22 3.60 -2.47
N PRO A 166 -1.65 2.38 -2.45
CA PRO A 166 -1.48 1.61 -1.21
C PRO A 166 -0.30 2.15 -0.39
N ALA A 167 -0.34 1.98 0.93
CA ALA A 167 0.77 2.39 1.81
C ALA A 167 2.05 1.57 1.57
N PHE A 168 1.92 0.38 1.03
CA PHE A 168 3.03 -0.49 0.67
C PHE A 168 2.63 -1.47 -0.43
N VAL A 169 3.63 -1.97 -1.14
CA VAL A 169 3.52 -3.14 -2.02
C VAL A 169 4.21 -4.30 -1.33
N ARG A 170 3.55 -5.45 -1.27
CA ARG A 170 4.11 -6.67 -0.70
C ARG A 170 4.30 -7.72 -1.78
N VAL A 171 5.54 -8.14 -1.98
CA VAL A 171 5.91 -9.16 -2.97
C VAL A 171 6.91 -10.13 -2.33
N PRO A 172 6.47 -11.06 -1.48
CA PRO A 172 7.34 -12.13 -1.01
C PRO A 172 7.72 -13.01 -2.19
N TYR A 173 9.00 -13.30 -2.35
CA TYR A 173 9.49 -14.15 -3.42
C TYR A 173 10.63 -15.06 -2.93
N ALA A 174 10.87 -16.14 -3.66
CA ALA A 174 12.00 -17.05 -3.48
C ALA A 174 12.87 -17.05 -4.72
N MET A 175 14.17 -17.19 -4.53
CA MET A 175 15.15 -17.40 -5.59
C MET A 175 15.09 -18.86 -6.09
N PRO A 176 15.61 -19.16 -7.29
CA PRO A 176 15.72 -20.52 -7.79
C PRO A 176 16.46 -21.42 -6.79
N GLY A 177 15.83 -22.54 -6.41
CA GLY A 177 16.38 -23.48 -5.42
C GLY A 177 15.96 -23.22 -3.97
N GLU A 178 15.39 -22.05 -3.68
CA GLU A 178 14.84 -21.76 -2.36
C GLU A 178 13.39 -22.28 -2.22
N PRO A 179 12.97 -22.67 -0.99
CA PRO A 179 11.58 -23.03 -0.75
C PRO A 179 10.67 -21.81 -1.04
N ALA A 180 9.52 -22.07 -1.67
CA ALA A 180 8.55 -21.02 -1.94
C ALA A 180 8.16 -20.26 -0.65
N PRO A 181 7.96 -18.94 -0.70
CA PRO A 181 7.52 -18.19 0.45
C PRO A 181 6.21 -18.77 0.99
N TRP A 182 6.05 -18.78 2.30
CA TRP A 182 4.83 -19.28 2.93
C TRP A 182 3.63 -18.43 2.50
N ASN A 183 2.69 -19.07 1.85
CA ASN A 183 1.42 -18.44 1.47
C ASN A 183 0.37 -18.83 2.52
N ILE A 184 0.05 -17.92 3.43
CA ILE A 184 -0.95 -18.13 4.49
C ILE A 184 -2.29 -18.55 3.90
N ALA A 185 -2.70 -17.99 2.74
CA ALA A 185 -3.94 -18.39 2.07
C ALA A 185 -3.90 -19.87 1.64
N ALA A 186 -2.81 -20.33 1.03
CA ALA A 186 -2.68 -21.73 0.66
C ALA A 186 -2.66 -22.68 1.87
N ILE A 187 -2.08 -22.23 3.01
CA ILE A 187 -2.11 -23.01 4.26
C ILE A 187 -3.54 -23.09 4.81
N MET A 188 -4.26 -21.96 4.83
CA MET A 188 -5.65 -21.90 5.27
C MET A 188 -6.57 -22.77 4.39
N ASP A 189 -6.41 -22.71 3.07
CA ASP A 189 -7.15 -23.54 2.13
C ASP A 189 -6.87 -25.03 2.35
N THR A 190 -5.60 -25.40 2.51
CA THR A 190 -5.20 -26.79 2.79
C THR A 190 -5.77 -27.27 4.13
N ALA A 191 -5.68 -26.46 5.19
CA ALA A 191 -6.24 -26.78 6.50
C ALA A 191 -7.76 -26.94 6.44
N SER A 192 -8.45 -26.10 5.68
CA SER A 192 -9.90 -26.16 5.48
C SER A 192 -10.32 -27.45 4.76
N ILE A 193 -9.59 -27.81 3.70
CA ILE A 193 -9.82 -29.06 2.96
C ILE A 193 -9.61 -30.28 3.87
N VAL A 194 -8.51 -30.33 4.62
CA VAL A 194 -8.21 -31.42 5.56
C VAL A 194 -9.31 -31.54 6.62
N THR A 195 -9.76 -30.42 7.17
CA THR A 195 -10.83 -30.40 8.19
C THR A 195 -12.14 -30.91 7.61
N LEU A 196 -12.49 -30.49 6.39
CA LEU A 196 -13.70 -30.96 5.70
C LEU A 196 -13.67 -32.47 5.45
N VAL A 197 -12.55 -32.98 4.94
CA VAL A 197 -12.37 -34.42 4.68
C VAL A 197 -12.43 -35.24 5.98
N ALA A 198 -11.74 -34.80 7.04
CA ALA A 198 -11.77 -35.43 8.34
C ALA A 198 -13.18 -35.47 8.95
N SER A 199 -13.92 -34.38 8.87
CA SER A 199 -15.30 -34.26 9.35
C SER A 199 -16.25 -35.18 8.59
N THR A 200 -16.09 -35.25 7.26
CA THR A 200 -16.90 -36.14 6.41
C THR A 200 -16.64 -37.62 6.73
N LEU A 201 -15.38 -38.02 6.90
CA LEU A 201 -15.00 -39.35 7.28
C LEU A 201 -15.51 -39.74 8.68
N ALA A 202 -15.35 -38.83 9.66
CA ALA A 202 -15.85 -39.05 11.01
C ALA A 202 -17.39 -39.22 11.01
N TRP A 203 -18.11 -38.44 10.24
CA TRP A 203 -19.57 -38.55 10.10
C TRP A 203 -19.98 -39.86 9.44
N ALA A 204 -19.29 -40.27 8.36
CA ALA A 204 -19.54 -41.53 7.68
C ALA A 204 -19.32 -42.77 8.61
N LEU A 205 -18.22 -42.75 9.39
CA LEU A 205 -17.92 -43.78 10.38
C LEU A 205 -18.95 -43.80 11.51
N TYR A 206 -19.38 -42.65 12.01
CA TYR A 206 -20.43 -42.55 13.02
C TYR A 206 -21.74 -43.14 12.51
N ARG A 207 -22.14 -42.78 11.28
CA ARG A 207 -23.37 -43.28 10.65
C ARG A 207 -23.34 -44.82 10.47
N ARG A 208 -22.18 -45.35 10.07
CA ARG A 208 -21.98 -46.82 9.90
C ARG A 208 -22.10 -47.55 11.23
N ARG A 209 -21.49 -47.06 12.31
CA ARG A 209 -21.60 -47.63 13.66
C ARG A 209 -23.02 -47.58 14.23
N ARG A 210 -23.79 -46.55 13.91
CA ARG A 210 -25.18 -46.45 14.32
C ARG A 210 -26.09 -47.42 13.59
N ALA A 211 -25.85 -47.68 12.31
CA ALA A 211 -26.59 -48.65 11.53
C ALA A 211 -26.39 -50.08 12.02
N THR A 212 -25.14 -50.48 12.39
CA THR A 212 -24.86 -51.82 12.95
C THR A 212 -25.54 -52.02 14.32
N ARG A 213 -25.64 -51.02 15.19
CA ARG A 213 -26.29 -51.13 16.49
C ARG A 213 -27.82 -51.31 16.40
N ILE A 214 -28.44 -50.77 15.35
CA ILE A 214 -29.89 -50.88 15.15
C ILE A 214 -30.27 -52.29 14.59
N GLY A 215 -29.33 -52.91 13.85
CA GLY A 215 -29.53 -54.26 13.33
C GLY A 215 -29.40 -55.37 14.37
N GLU A 216 -28.66 -55.18 15.47
CA GLU A 216 -28.42 -56.15 16.52
C GLU A 216 -29.49 -56.14 17.64
N GLY A 217 -30.33 -55.10 17.69
CA GLY A 217 -31.39 -54.97 18.72
C GLY A 217 -32.79 -55.46 18.32
N GLY A 218 -32.89 -56.12 17.13
CA GLY A 218 -34.18 -56.59 16.55
C GLY A 218 -34.32 -58.11 16.39
N ALA A 219 -33.49 -58.89 17.08
CA ALA A 219 -33.60 -60.37 17.08
C ALA A 219 -34.09 -60.88 18.42
#